data_77c82dc7101ae1ea39f49e475b241cae
#
_entry.id   77c82dc7101ae1ea39f49e475b241cae
#
_cell.length_a   1.000
_cell.length_b   1.000
_cell.length_c   1.000
_cell.angle_alpha   90.00
_cell.angle_beta   90.00
_cell.angle_gamma   90.00
#
_symmetry.space_group_name_H-M   'P 1'
#
loop_
_entity.id
_entity.type
_entity.pdbx_description
1 polymer ?
#
loop_
_entity_poly.entity_id
_entity_poly.type
_entity_poly.pdbx_seq_one_letter_code
_entity_poly.pdbx_strand_id
1 'polypeptide(L)'
;YQQLKSSLNYYLASLLFNSFPLPQRETGTRDAIRYMGELLDTGISVLIFPEGRRTKNGAIDVFQPGIGMIAARLHVPIVPIRIEGLDKILHPSWQMARPGYVRVAFGPPLKLSGVNYSLLSKQVREAVIAL
;
A
#
# COMPACT_ATOMS: atom_id res chain seq x y z
N TYR A 1 -24.11 -13.85 9.39
CA TYR A 1 -23.23 -13.46 10.53
C TYR A 1 -21.80 -13.09 10.09
N GLN A 2 -21.18 -13.80 9.15
CA GLN A 2 -19.84 -13.47 8.64
C GLN A 2 -19.81 -12.19 7.79
N GLN A 3 -20.82 -11.93 6.97
CA GLN A 3 -20.93 -10.71 6.19
C GLN A 3 -21.10 -9.45 7.05
N LEU A 4 -21.89 -9.52 8.12
CA LEU A 4 -22.09 -8.40 9.05
C LEU A 4 -20.80 -8.03 9.83
N LYS A 5 -20.02 -9.03 10.28
CA LYS A 5 -18.71 -8.79 10.90
C LYS A 5 -17.70 -8.17 9.92
N SER A 6 -17.71 -8.60 8.66
CA SER A 6 -16.87 -8.04 7.61
C SER A 6 -17.22 -6.58 7.33
N SER A 7 -18.51 -6.24 7.26
CA SER A 7 -18.97 -4.88 7.06
C SER A 7 -18.63 -3.96 8.23
N LEU A 8 -18.84 -4.40 9.46
CA LEU A 8 -18.51 -3.61 10.66
C LEU A 8 -17.00 -3.35 10.75
N ASN A 9 -16.17 -4.36 10.53
CA ASN A 9 -14.71 -4.18 10.50
C ASN A 9 -14.26 -3.24 9.39
N TYR A 10 -14.92 -3.27 8.24
CA TYR A 10 -14.67 -2.34 7.15
C TYR A 10 -14.96 -0.89 7.55
N TYR A 11 -16.14 -0.63 8.13
CA TYR A 11 -16.51 0.72 8.59
C TYR A 11 -15.60 1.22 9.72
N LEU A 12 -15.23 0.34 10.65
CA LEU A 12 -14.28 0.68 11.71
C LEU A 12 -12.89 1.00 11.15
N ALA A 13 -12.39 0.22 10.21
CA ALA A 13 -11.10 0.49 9.56
C ALA A 13 -11.15 1.80 8.78
N SER A 14 -12.21 2.06 8.02
CA SER A 14 -12.39 3.30 7.27
C SER A 14 -12.45 4.52 8.19
N LEU A 15 -13.15 4.41 9.33
CA LEU A 15 -13.29 5.49 10.30
C LEU A 15 -11.99 5.76 11.08
N LEU A 16 -11.31 4.70 11.54
CA LEU A 16 -10.13 4.82 12.41
C LEU A 16 -8.86 5.14 11.62
N PHE A 17 -8.73 4.61 10.40
CA PHE A 17 -7.51 4.73 9.60
C PHE A 17 -7.71 5.59 8.34
N ASN A 18 -8.89 6.19 8.16
CA ASN A 18 -9.22 6.96 6.95
C ASN A 18 -8.88 6.16 5.67
N SER A 19 -9.23 4.87 5.66
CA SER A 19 -8.86 3.93 4.60
C SER A 19 -10.02 3.74 3.63
N PHE A 20 -9.69 3.54 2.36
CA PHE A 20 -10.65 3.19 1.31
C PHE A 20 -10.20 1.92 0.55
N PRO A 21 -11.13 1.13 0.02
CA PRO A 21 -10.80 -0.11 -0.66
C PRO A 21 -10.16 0.16 -2.02
N LEU A 22 -9.03 -0.52 -2.27
CA LEU A 22 -8.48 -0.64 -3.61
C LEU A 22 -9.01 -1.95 -4.22
N PRO A 23 -9.77 -1.91 -5.32
CA PRO A 23 -10.25 -3.11 -5.98
C PRO A 23 -9.06 -3.93 -6.48
N GLN A 24 -9.06 -5.23 -6.16
CA GLN A 24 -8.03 -6.17 -6.65
C GLN A 24 -8.34 -6.69 -8.07
N ARG A 25 -9.51 -6.34 -8.62
CA ARG A 25 -9.95 -6.70 -9.97
C ARG A 25 -10.15 -5.43 -10.79
N GLU A 26 -10.16 -5.57 -12.11
CA GLU A 26 -10.30 -4.43 -13.06
C GLU A 26 -11.58 -3.60 -12.87
N THR A 27 -12.65 -4.23 -12.42
CA THR A 27 -13.91 -3.55 -12.06
C THR A 27 -13.72 -2.64 -10.85
N GLY A 28 -13.89 -1.34 -11.04
CA GLY A 28 -13.73 -0.32 -9.98
C GLY A 28 -12.33 0.32 -9.89
N THR A 29 -11.36 -0.18 -10.64
CA THR A 29 -9.99 0.40 -10.63
C THR A 29 -9.99 1.86 -11.12
N ARG A 30 -10.83 2.19 -12.10
CA ARG A 30 -10.95 3.57 -12.63
C ARG A 30 -11.46 4.54 -11.58
N ASP A 31 -12.48 4.14 -10.83
CA ASP A 31 -13.08 4.98 -9.78
C ASP A 31 -12.10 5.17 -8.61
N ALA A 32 -11.37 4.13 -8.25
CA ALA A 32 -10.34 4.23 -7.22
C ALA A 32 -9.18 5.16 -7.64
N ILE A 33 -8.72 5.10 -8.89
CA ILE A 33 -7.68 5.99 -9.41
C ILE A 33 -8.19 7.43 -9.45
N ARG A 34 -9.44 7.65 -9.90
CA ARG A 34 -10.05 8.98 -9.92
C ARG A 34 -10.13 9.56 -8.51
N TYR A 35 -10.64 8.79 -7.56
CA TYR A 35 -10.72 9.21 -6.16
C TYR A 35 -9.35 9.53 -5.55
N MET A 36 -8.33 8.71 -5.83
CA MET A 36 -6.96 9.02 -5.42
C MET A 36 -6.46 10.32 -6.05
N GLY A 37 -6.75 10.57 -7.33
CA GLY A 37 -6.41 11.82 -8.00
C GLY A 37 -7.03 13.02 -7.31
N GLU A 38 -8.33 12.96 -7.00
CA GLU A 38 -9.06 14.02 -6.28
C GLU A 38 -8.44 14.29 -4.89
N LEU A 39 -8.04 13.24 -4.13
CA LEU A 39 -7.35 13.41 -2.86
C LEU A 39 -5.98 14.08 -3.01
N LEU A 40 -5.19 13.65 -3.99
CA LEU A 40 -3.85 14.19 -4.26
C LEU A 40 -3.92 15.66 -4.72
N ASP A 41 -4.93 16.03 -5.52
CA ASP A 41 -5.17 17.41 -5.96
C ASP A 41 -5.52 18.36 -4.78
N THR A 42 -6.09 17.81 -3.70
CA THR A 42 -6.32 18.57 -2.47
C THR A 42 -5.10 18.62 -1.53
N GLY A 43 -3.95 18.04 -1.95
CA GLY A 43 -2.73 17.99 -1.14
C GLY A 43 -2.67 16.84 -0.14
N ILE A 44 -3.62 15.91 -0.18
CA ILE A 44 -3.65 14.74 0.70
C ILE A 44 -2.71 13.67 0.13
N SER A 45 -1.82 13.12 0.97
CA SER A 45 -0.97 11.99 0.61
C SER A 45 -1.71 10.66 0.78
N VAL A 46 -1.48 9.71 -0.12
CA VAL A 46 -2.08 8.37 -0.08
C VAL A 46 -1.01 7.34 0.24
N LEU A 47 -1.21 6.56 1.30
CA LEU A 47 -0.35 5.43 1.64
C LEU A 47 -0.88 4.14 1.00
N ILE A 48 0.00 3.42 0.30
CA ILE A 48 -0.34 2.17 -0.39
C ILE A 48 0.61 1.06 0.02
N PHE A 49 0.06 -0.14 0.25
CA PHE A 49 0.81 -1.38 0.46
C PHE A 49 0.78 -2.21 -0.83
N PRO A 50 1.82 -2.10 -1.69
CA PRO A 50 1.77 -2.63 -3.04
C PRO A 50 1.89 -4.16 -3.14
N GLU A 51 2.22 -4.84 -2.05
CA GLU A 51 2.20 -6.31 -1.97
C GLU A 51 0.77 -6.88 -2.03
N GLY A 52 -0.24 -6.10 -1.61
CA GLY A 52 -1.65 -6.50 -1.57
C GLY A 52 -1.98 -7.61 -0.57
N ARG A 53 -1.01 -8.03 0.22
CA ARG A 53 -1.14 -9.05 1.28
C ARG A 53 -0.16 -8.79 2.42
N ARG A 54 -0.41 -9.39 3.57
CA ARG A 54 0.53 -9.34 4.70
C ARG A 54 1.74 -10.21 4.41
N THR A 55 2.93 -9.68 4.66
CA THR A 55 4.18 -10.42 4.62
C THR A 55 4.21 -11.49 5.71
N LYS A 56 4.66 -12.70 5.37
CA LYS A 56 4.71 -13.82 6.34
C LYS A 56 6.03 -13.87 7.11
N ASN A 57 7.13 -13.46 6.49
CA ASN A 57 8.49 -13.69 6.99
C ASN A 57 9.32 -12.40 7.07
N GLY A 58 8.69 -11.23 7.08
CA GLY A 58 9.40 -9.94 7.04
C GLY A 58 10.08 -9.62 5.69
N ALA A 59 10.04 -10.54 4.73
CA ALA A 59 10.64 -10.33 3.41
C ALA A 59 9.69 -9.57 2.49
N ILE A 60 10.22 -8.59 1.75
CA ILE A 60 9.45 -7.81 0.77
C ILE A 60 9.10 -8.69 -0.43
N ASP A 61 7.81 -8.91 -0.63
CA ASP A 61 7.27 -9.72 -1.73
C ASP A 61 7.24 -8.95 -3.06
N VAL A 62 6.72 -9.59 -4.08
CA VAL A 62 6.52 -8.98 -5.39
C VAL A 62 5.42 -7.92 -5.29
N PHE A 63 5.69 -6.72 -5.82
CA PHE A 63 4.71 -5.65 -5.87
C PHE A 63 3.73 -5.85 -7.02
N GLN A 64 2.45 -5.61 -6.76
CA GLN A 64 1.42 -5.67 -7.77
C GLN A 64 1.59 -4.56 -8.83
N PRO A 65 1.26 -4.81 -10.10
CA PRO A 65 1.39 -3.80 -11.17
C PRO A 65 0.59 -2.52 -10.91
N GLY A 66 -0.38 -2.57 -10.01
CA GLY A 66 -1.23 -1.45 -9.64
C GLY A 66 -0.48 -0.22 -9.18
N ILE A 67 0.63 -0.36 -8.43
CA ILE A 67 1.42 0.81 -7.99
C ILE A 67 2.11 1.49 -9.18
N GLY A 68 2.61 0.73 -10.16
CA GLY A 68 3.18 1.28 -11.38
C GLY A 68 2.14 2.01 -12.23
N MET A 69 0.92 1.48 -12.30
CA MET A 69 -0.20 2.11 -12.99
C MET A 69 -0.62 3.42 -12.32
N ILE A 70 -0.73 3.45 -10.99
CA ILE A 70 -1.07 4.65 -10.22
C ILE A 70 -0.02 5.74 -10.45
N ALA A 71 1.26 5.41 -10.30
CA ALA A 71 2.35 6.35 -10.53
C ALA A 71 2.33 6.96 -11.94
N ALA A 72 2.15 6.12 -12.96
CA ALA A 72 2.14 6.55 -14.35
C ALA A 72 0.92 7.39 -14.72
N ARG A 73 -0.26 7.08 -14.16
CA ARG A 73 -1.52 7.77 -14.51
C ARG A 73 -1.73 9.07 -13.75
N LEU A 74 -1.32 9.12 -12.49
CA LEU A 74 -1.51 10.30 -11.64
C LEU A 74 -0.31 11.27 -11.72
N HIS A 75 0.80 10.86 -12.35
CA HIS A 75 2.02 11.67 -12.50
C HIS A 75 2.55 12.26 -11.18
N VAL A 76 2.33 11.57 -10.08
CA VAL A 76 2.75 11.99 -8.74
C VAL A 76 4.04 11.29 -8.31
N PRO A 77 4.88 11.93 -7.48
CA PRO A 77 6.06 11.29 -6.94
C PRO A 77 5.67 10.18 -5.97
N ILE A 78 6.38 9.06 -6.05
CA ILE A 78 6.25 7.93 -5.12
C ILE A 78 7.39 7.99 -4.11
N VAL A 79 7.08 8.10 -2.83
CA VAL A 79 8.08 8.01 -1.76
C VAL A 79 8.15 6.56 -1.29
N PRO A 80 9.26 5.84 -1.53
CA PRO A 80 9.42 4.48 -1.04
C PRO A 80 9.60 4.50 0.49
N ILE A 81 8.87 3.61 1.16
CA ILE A 81 8.91 3.48 2.62
C ILE A 81 9.14 2.00 2.94
N ARG A 82 10.14 1.71 3.78
CA ARG A 82 10.41 0.38 4.31
C ARG A 82 10.09 0.33 5.79
N ILE A 83 9.32 -0.70 6.19
CA ILE A 83 8.97 -0.96 7.58
C ILE A 83 9.56 -2.33 7.94
N GLU A 84 10.41 -2.36 8.98
CA GLU A 84 11.07 -3.57 9.47
C GLU A 84 10.69 -3.86 10.93
N GLY A 85 10.64 -5.14 11.29
CA GLY A 85 10.36 -5.59 12.66
C GLY A 85 8.89 -5.70 13.01
N LEU A 86 7.99 -5.34 12.10
CA LEU A 86 6.54 -5.40 12.36
C LEU A 86 6.04 -6.85 12.50
N ASP A 87 6.67 -7.80 11.81
CA ASP A 87 6.43 -9.24 11.92
C ASP A 87 6.71 -9.79 13.32
N LYS A 88 7.67 -9.18 14.05
CA LYS A 88 8.03 -9.51 15.44
C LYS A 88 7.09 -8.92 16.48
N ILE A 89 6.27 -7.95 16.09
CA ILE A 89 5.31 -7.27 16.96
C ILE A 89 3.89 -7.75 16.70
N LEU A 90 3.51 -7.93 15.43
CA LEU A 90 2.16 -8.24 14.99
C LEU A 90 2.20 -9.41 14.00
N HIS A 91 2.41 -10.62 14.51
CA HIS A 91 2.37 -11.83 13.67
C HIS A 91 0.91 -12.25 13.38
N PRO A 92 0.59 -12.75 12.17
CA PRO A 92 -0.78 -13.14 11.81
C PRO A 92 -1.42 -14.21 12.69
N SER A 93 -0.61 -15.04 13.35
CA SER A 93 -1.09 -16.10 14.28
C SER A 93 -1.30 -15.62 15.71
N TRP A 94 -0.95 -14.37 16.04
CA TRP A 94 -1.09 -13.83 17.39
C TRP A 94 -2.39 -13.06 17.54
N GLN A 95 -3.04 -13.22 18.69
CA GLN A 95 -4.26 -12.49 19.03
C GLN A 95 -3.98 -11.05 19.48
N MET A 96 -2.78 -10.79 20.00
CA MET A 96 -2.36 -9.47 20.49
C MET A 96 -0.96 -9.13 20.01
N ALA A 97 -0.72 -7.83 19.82
CA ALA A 97 0.61 -7.31 19.53
C ALA A 97 1.54 -7.51 20.73
N ARG A 98 2.83 -7.73 20.45
CA ARG A 98 3.89 -7.85 21.47
C ARG A 98 4.77 -6.61 21.46
N PRO A 99 5.38 -6.22 22.59
CA PRO A 99 6.37 -5.15 22.62
C PRO A 99 7.57 -5.49 21.72
N GLY A 100 8.07 -4.49 20.98
CA GLY A 100 9.23 -4.68 20.12
C GLY A 100 9.61 -3.39 19.41
N TYR A 101 10.66 -3.45 18.59
CA TYR A 101 11.16 -2.32 17.83
C TYR A 101 10.72 -2.40 16.38
N VAL A 102 10.28 -1.26 15.84
CA VAL A 102 9.97 -1.07 14.42
C VAL A 102 10.91 0.00 13.88
N ARG A 103 11.54 -0.29 12.76
CA ARG A 103 12.28 0.70 11.98
C ARG A 103 11.46 1.11 10.77
N VAL A 104 11.36 2.41 10.54
CA VAL A 104 10.74 2.97 9.34
C VAL A 104 11.79 3.81 8.62
N ALA A 105 12.07 3.47 7.37
CA ALA A 105 13.00 4.19 6.51
C ALA A 105 12.26 4.80 5.32
N PHE A 106 12.61 6.03 4.97
CA PHE A 106 12.06 6.77 3.83
C PHE A 106 13.15 6.97 2.79
N GLY A 107 12.84 6.69 1.53
CA GLY A 107 13.73 6.95 0.41
C GLY A 107 13.40 8.25 -0.33
N PRO A 108 14.23 8.61 -1.31
CA PRO A 108 13.98 9.77 -2.15
C PRO A 108 12.73 9.56 -3.02
N PRO A 109 11.99 10.65 -3.33
CA PRO A 109 10.84 10.57 -4.20
C PRO A 109 11.22 10.09 -5.62
N LEU A 110 10.49 9.09 -6.12
CA LEU A 110 10.63 8.55 -7.47
C LEU A 110 9.60 9.21 -8.38
N LYS A 111 10.04 9.74 -9.52
CA LYS A 111 9.16 10.17 -10.61
C LYS A 111 9.17 9.08 -11.67
N LEU A 112 8.04 8.39 -11.81
CA LEU A 112 7.89 7.25 -12.71
C LEU A 112 6.97 7.63 -13.87
N SER A 113 7.37 7.26 -15.09
CA SER A 113 6.59 7.47 -16.32
C SER A 113 6.75 6.27 -17.23
N GLY A 114 5.73 5.97 -18.03
CA GLY A 114 5.76 4.86 -18.98
C GLY A 114 4.49 4.03 -18.95
N VAL A 115 4.42 3.04 -19.85
CA VAL A 115 3.26 2.16 -20.04
C VAL A 115 3.47 0.75 -19.52
N ASN A 116 4.71 0.39 -19.17
CA ASN A 116 5.01 -0.92 -18.59
C ASN A 116 4.87 -0.89 -17.07
N TYR A 117 3.65 -1.04 -16.59
CA TYR A 117 3.32 -0.94 -15.15
C TYR A 117 4.05 -1.98 -14.29
N SER A 118 4.32 -3.18 -14.81
CA SER A 118 5.08 -4.20 -14.10
C SER A 118 6.53 -3.78 -13.88
N LEU A 119 7.16 -3.15 -14.88
CA LEU A 119 8.51 -2.61 -14.75
C LEU A 119 8.57 -1.45 -13.75
N LEU A 120 7.59 -0.54 -13.80
CA LEU A 120 7.49 0.56 -12.84
C LEU A 120 7.31 0.06 -11.41
N SER A 121 6.47 -0.96 -11.20
CA SER A 121 6.30 -1.60 -9.89
C SER A 121 7.58 -2.24 -9.39
N LYS A 122 8.36 -2.87 -10.28
CA LYS A 122 9.68 -3.43 -9.95
C LYS A 122 10.65 -2.35 -9.49
N GLN A 123 10.69 -1.20 -10.17
CA GLN A 123 11.52 -0.06 -9.76
C GLN A 123 11.16 0.46 -8.37
N VAL A 124 9.86 0.58 -8.05
CA VAL A 124 9.42 0.96 -6.69
C VAL A 124 9.87 -0.07 -5.66
N ARG A 125 9.72 -1.37 -5.97
CA ARG A 125 10.16 -2.44 -5.08
C ARG A 125 11.66 -2.42 -4.81
N GLU A 126 12.47 -2.24 -5.85
CA GLU A 126 13.93 -2.14 -5.73
C GLU A 126 14.34 -0.95 -4.86
N ALA A 127 13.66 0.19 -5.00
CA ALA A 127 13.89 1.35 -4.16
C ALA A 127 13.53 1.10 -2.69
N VAL A 128 12.46 0.32 -2.40
CA VAL A 128 12.11 -0.07 -1.02
C VAL A 128 13.12 -1.06 -0.44
N ILE A 129 13.64 -1.99 -1.27
CA ILE A 129 14.65 -2.97 -0.82
C ILE A 129 15.98 -2.28 -0.48
N ALA A 130 16.33 -1.22 -1.17
CA ALA A 130 17.57 -0.48 -0.99
C ALA A 130 17.63 0.36 0.30
N LEU A 131 16.49 0.52 1.02
CA LEU A 131 16.37 1.21 2.31
C LEU A 131 16.73 0.32 3.49
#